data_52a52f03fb242962df6864eed879e85f
#
_entry.id   52a52f03fb242962df6864eed879e85f
#
_cell.length_a   1.000
_cell.length_b   1.000
_cell.length_c   1.000
_cell.angle_alpha   90.00
_cell.angle_beta   90.00
_cell.angle_gamma   90.00
#
_symmetry.space_group_name_H-M   'P 1'
#
loop_
_entity.id
_entity.type
_entity.pdbx_description
1 polymer ?
#
loop_
_entity_poly.entity_id
_entity_poly.type
_entity_poly.pdbx_seq_one_letter_code
_entity_poly.pdbx_strand_id
1 'polypeptide(L)'
;VDRSQRPRPVLLAVNKPKGIVCTTTDKDRAENIVDFLGYPERIYPVGRLDKDSEGLLLMTNQGDLVNKIMRSGNAHEKEYIVTIDKPVTERFLEQMAGGIRLPELDQGTRPCKVKKVERNTFSIILTQGLNRQIRRMCEACGCQVKRLVRVRIMNIRLGNLRTGAYRQITKEEYEELTGLLKDSSSLS
;
A
#
# COMPACT_ATOMS: atom_id res chain seq x y z
N VAL A 1 -31.90 -20.68 5.58
CA VAL A 1 -31.30 -19.38 5.32
C VAL A 1 -31.15 -19.19 3.81
N ASP A 2 -31.75 -18.16 3.33
CA ASP A 2 -31.68 -17.83 1.93
C ASP A 2 -30.27 -17.35 1.58
N ARG A 3 -29.56 -18.13 0.75
CA ARG A 3 -28.19 -17.82 0.33
C ARG A 3 -28.11 -16.52 -0.46
N SER A 4 -29.20 -16.08 -1.07
CA SER A 4 -29.22 -14.82 -1.82
C SER A 4 -29.02 -13.59 -0.92
N GLN A 5 -29.22 -13.73 0.38
CA GLN A 5 -29.03 -12.66 1.34
C GLN A 5 -27.59 -12.51 1.85
N ARG A 6 -26.73 -13.48 1.57
CA ARG A 6 -25.32 -13.40 1.96
C ARG A 6 -24.56 -12.57 0.93
N PRO A 7 -23.81 -11.54 1.36
CA PRO A 7 -22.99 -10.79 0.43
C PRO A 7 -21.98 -11.73 -0.23
N ARG A 8 -21.81 -11.58 -1.54
CA ARG A 8 -20.75 -12.31 -2.24
C ARG A 8 -19.40 -11.78 -1.78
N PRO A 9 -18.37 -12.64 -1.69
CA PRO A 9 -17.02 -12.16 -1.41
C PRO A 9 -16.61 -11.09 -2.41
N VAL A 10 -16.17 -9.95 -1.89
CA VAL A 10 -15.73 -8.83 -2.72
C VAL A 10 -14.30 -8.51 -2.36
N LEU A 11 -13.45 -8.39 -3.36
CA LEU A 11 -12.08 -7.86 -3.22
C LEU A 11 -11.83 -6.93 -4.40
N LEU A 12 -11.61 -5.66 -4.07
CA LEU A 12 -11.42 -4.61 -5.05
C LEU A 12 -10.00 -4.09 -5.01
N ALA A 13 -9.46 -3.77 -6.19
CA ALA A 13 -8.27 -2.96 -6.34
C ALA A 13 -8.73 -1.54 -6.62
N VAL A 14 -8.30 -0.58 -5.81
CA VAL A 14 -8.70 0.82 -5.88
C VAL A 14 -7.47 1.67 -6.12
N ASN A 15 -7.58 2.65 -6.99
CA ASN A 15 -6.55 3.67 -7.15
C ASN A 15 -6.95 4.91 -6.34
N LYS A 16 -6.47 4.96 -5.09
CA LYS A 16 -6.82 6.04 -4.16
C LYS A 16 -6.18 7.36 -4.60
N PRO A 17 -6.99 8.42 -4.79
CA PRO A 17 -6.44 9.74 -5.07
C PRO A 17 -5.78 10.36 -3.85
N LYS A 18 -4.91 11.33 -4.11
CA LYS A 18 -4.36 12.17 -3.05
C LYS A 18 -5.49 12.99 -2.42
N GLY A 19 -5.44 13.16 -1.11
CA GLY A 19 -6.44 13.95 -0.38
C GLY A 19 -7.57 13.14 0.24
N ILE A 20 -7.70 11.86 -0.12
CA ILE A 20 -8.72 10.95 0.42
C ILE A 20 -8.10 10.16 1.57
N VAL A 21 -8.82 9.99 2.69
CA VAL A 21 -8.34 9.26 3.86
C VAL A 21 -8.90 7.84 3.91
N CYS A 22 -8.15 6.94 4.55
CA CYS A 22 -8.58 5.55 4.74
C CYS A 22 -9.39 5.34 6.02
N THR A 23 -9.34 6.30 6.92
CA THR A 23 -10.07 6.20 8.19
C THR A 23 -11.54 6.60 8.02
N THR A 24 -12.42 5.98 8.79
CA THR A 24 -13.85 6.33 8.82
C THR A 24 -14.20 7.17 10.06
N THR A 25 -13.21 7.61 10.83
CA THR A 25 -13.47 8.44 12.00
C THR A 25 -13.76 9.89 11.58
N ASP A 26 -14.66 10.54 12.30
CA ASP A 26 -15.10 11.92 12.01
C ASP A 26 -14.04 12.99 12.34
N LYS A 27 -12.87 12.58 12.79
CA LYS A 27 -11.80 13.50 13.20
C LYS A 27 -11.13 14.23 12.04
N ASP A 28 -11.21 13.68 10.84
CA ASP A 28 -10.66 14.32 9.66
C ASP A 28 -11.80 14.80 8.77
N ARG A 29 -11.73 16.08 8.36
CA ARG A 29 -12.73 16.68 7.47
C ARG A 29 -12.58 16.24 6.03
N ALA A 30 -11.48 15.53 5.71
CA ALA A 30 -11.29 15.00 4.38
C ALA A 30 -12.26 13.85 4.10
N GLU A 31 -12.64 13.71 2.85
CA GLU A 31 -13.49 12.60 2.41
C GLU A 31 -12.78 11.27 2.62
N ASN A 32 -13.48 10.28 3.17
CA ASN A 32 -12.89 8.96 3.34
C ASN A 32 -13.14 8.09 2.09
N ILE A 33 -12.31 7.05 1.96
CA ILE A 33 -12.30 6.21 0.75
C ILE A 33 -13.62 5.45 0.55
N VAL A 34 -14.28 5.05 1.62
CA VAL A 34 -15.55 4.31 1.53
C VAL A 34 -16.64 5.20 0.92
N ASP A 35 -16.76 6.43 1.43
CA ASP A 35 -17.73 7.40 0.91
C ASP A 35 -17.39 7.84 -0.51
N PHE A 36 -16.11 8.03 -0.78
CA PHE A 36 -15.61 8.42 -2.10
C PHE A 36 -16.03 7.42 -3.18
N LEU A 37 -15.86 6.13 -2.91
CA LEU A 37 -16.18 5.08 -3.89
C LEU A 37 -17.68 4.89 -4.09
N GLY A 38 -18.47 5.07 -3.03
CA GLY A 38 -19.92 4.86 -3.10
C GLY A 38 -20.30 3.44 -3.51
N TYR A 39 -19.48 2.44 -3.16
CA TYR A 39 -19.74 1.05 -3.53
C TYR A 39 -21.02 0.55 -2.84
N PRO A 40 -21.91 -0.18 -3.56
CA PRO A 40 -23.24 -0.53 -3.03
C PRO A 40 -23.22 -1.49 -1.85
N GLU A 41 -22.13 -2.21 -1.64
CA GLU A 41 -21.97 -3.12 -0.50
C GLU A 41 -20.99 -2.54 0.52
N ARG A 42 -21.10 -3.02 1.75
CA ARG A 42 -20.19 -2.58 2.81
C ARG A 42 -18.82 -3.20 2.61
N ILE A 43 -17.81 -2.37 2.43
CA ILE A 43 -16.42 -2.79 2.24
C ILE A 43 -15.50 -1.99 3.16
N TYR A 44 -14.32 -2.56 3.42
CA TYR A 44 -13.33 -1.99 4.32
C TYR A 44 -11.97 -1.93 3.63
N PRO A 45 -11.17 -0.88 3.89
CA PRO A 45 -9.81 -0.85 3.37
C PRO A 45 -8.95 -1.92 4.04
N VAL A 46 -8.10 -2.56 3.24
CA VAL A 46 -7.10 -3.50 3.72
C VAL A 46 -5.83 -2.70 3.98
N GLY A 47 -5.61 -2.34 5.24
CA GLY A 47 -4.50 -1.48 5.61
C GLY A 47 -4.80 -0.01 5.37
N ARG A 48 -3.75 0.77 5.33
CA ARG A 48 -3.85 2.22 5.21
C ARG A 48 -2.90 2.74 4.15
N LEU A 49 -3.32 3.81 3.51
CA LEU A 49 -2.48 4.60 2.63
C LEU A 49 -2.70 6.05 3.05
N ASP A 50 -1.63 6.77 3.32
CA ASP A 50 -1.73 8.12 3.87
C ASP A 50 -2.54 9.06 2.97
N LYS A 51 -3.14 10.08 3.57
CA LYS A 51 -3.94 11.07 2.86
C LYS A 51 -3.18 11.69 1.68
N ASP A 52 -1.89 11.99 1.87
CA ASP A 52 -1.04 12.60 0.86
C ASP A 52 -0.36 11.58 -0.08
N SER A 53 -0.68 10.31 0.06
CA SER A 53 -0.19 9.24 -0.81
C SER A 53 -1.29 8.77 -1.76
N GLU A 54 -0.88 8.16 -2.88
CA GLU A 54 -1.77 7.73 -3.95
C GLU A 54 -1.55 6.26 -4.27
N GLY A 55 -2.46 5.69 -5.03
CA GLY A 55 -2.24 4.40 -5.66
C GLY A 55 -3.06 3.27 -5.09
N LEU A 56 -2.51 2.08 -5.19
CA LEU A 56 -3.23 0.83 -4.94
C LEU A 56 -3.62 0.68 -3.46
N LEU A 57 -4.91 0.52 -3.26
CA LEU A 57 -5.50 0.16 -1.97
C LEU A 57 -6.46 -0.99 -2.22
N LEU A 58 -6.35 -2.06 -1.46
CA LEU A 58 -7.30 -3.16 -1.54
C LEU A 58 -8.46 -2.90 -0.59
N MET A 59 -9.67 -3.23 -1.05
CA MET A 59 -10.88 -3.12 -0.22
C MET A 59 -11.68 -4.40 -0.33
N THR A 60 -12.25 -4.85 0.78
CA THR A 60 -12.94 -6.13 0.85
C THR A 60 -14.07 -6.10 1.87
N ASN A 61 -15.04 -6.99 1.70
CA ASN A 61 -16.06 -7.27 2.71
C ASN A 61 -15.70 -8.46 3.61
N GLN A 62 -14.49 -9.03 3.44
CA GLN A 62 -14.04 -10.20 4.18
C GLN A 62 -13.04 -9.80 5.27
N GLY A 63 -13.50 -9.71 6.52
CA GLY A 63 -12.65 -9.35 7.65
C GLY A 63 -11.45 -10.25 7.85
N ASP A 64 -11.61 -11.57 7.62
CA ASP A 64 -10.53 -12.54 7.77
C ASP A 64 -9.39 -12.25 6.79
N LEU A 65 -9.73 -11.86 5.56
CA LEU A 65 -8.74 -11.53 4.55
C LEU A 65 -7.95 -10.29 4.93
N VAL A 66 -8.62 -9.28 5.53
CA VAL A 66 -7.95 -8.09 6.04
C VAL A 66 -6.88 -8.48 7.04
N ASN A 67 -7.24 -9.31 8.02
CA ASN A 67 -6.30 -9.73 9.07
C ASN A 67 -5.11 -10.51 8.50
N LYS A 68 -5.35 -11.40 7.54
CA LYS A 68 -4.28 -12.19 6.92
C LYS A 68 -3.28 -11.31 6.17
N ILE A 69 -3.76 -10.34 5.42
CA ILE A 69 -2.90 -9.43 4.65
C ILE A 69 -2.15 -8.47 5.58
N MET A 70 -2.78 -8.07 6.68
CA MET A 70 -2.22 -7.08 7.61
C MET A 70 -1.18 -7.64 8.57
N ARG A 71 -1.04 -8.96 8.72
CA ARG A 71 -0.07 -9.55 9.63
C ARG A 71 1.36 -9.14 9.27
N SER A 72 1.97 -8.35 10.12
CA SER A 72 3.30 -7.79 9.89
C SER A 72 4.40 -8.85 9.84
N GLY A 73 4.24 -9.95 10.54
CA GLY A 73 5.22 -11.04 10.58
C GLY A 73 5.35 -11.79 9.26
N ASN A 74 4.42 -11.62 8.33
CA ASN A 74 4.43 -12.34 7.06
C ASN A 74 5.30 -11.68 5.99
N ALA A 75 5.84 -10.49 6.23
CA ALA A 75 6.77 -9.80 5.34
C ALA A 75 6.24 -9.66 3.90
N HIS A 76 4.98 -9.27 3.77
CA HIS A 76 4.35 -9.08 2.46
C HIS A 76 4.93 -7.89 1.71
N GLU A 77 5.31 -8.10 0.46
CA GLU A 77 5.91 -7.05 -0.36
C GLU A 77 4.89 -6.03 -0.85
N LYS A 78 5.28 -4.75 -0.78
CA LYS A 78 4.55 -3.64 -1.38
C LYS A 78 5.54 -2.80 -2.16
N GLU A 79 5.14 -2.39 -3.34
CA GLU A 79 6.02 -1.62 -4.23
C GLU A 79 5.46 -0.22 -4.46
N TYR A 80 6.35 0.77 -4.43
CA TYR A 80 6.00 2.19 -4.58
C TYR A 80 6.85 2.85 -5.64
N ILE A 81 6.27 3.84 -6.31
CA ILE A 81 6.99 4.77 -7.18
C ILE A 81 7.01 6.11 -6.45
N VAL A 82 8.22 6.65 -6.24
CA VAL A 82 8.42 7.83 -5.40
C VAL A 82 9.16 8.89 -6.19
N THR A 83 8.59 10.10 -6.24
CA THR A 83 9.22 11.27 -6.82
C THR A 83 9.69 12.19 -5.70
N ILE A 84 10.94 12.63 -5.79
CA ILE A 84 11.56 13.47 -4.77
C ILE A 84 12.01 14.81 -5.37
N ASP A 85 12.37 15.75 -4.50
CA ASP A 85 12.75 17.11 -4.89
C ASP A 85 14.22 17.24 -5.34
N LYS A 86 14.95 16.14 -5.34
CA LYS A 86 16.37 16.10 -5.72
C LYS A 86 16.62 14.96 -6.71
N PRO A 87 17.73 15.02 -7.49
CA PRO A 87 18.08 13.90 -8.34
C PRO A 87 18.39 12.64 -7.55
N VAL A 88 17.96 11.49 -8.05
CA VAL A 88 18.25 10.18 -7.48
C VAL A 88 19.69 9.81 -7.81
N THR A 89 20.54 9.66 -6.80
CA THR A 89 21.97 9.33 -6.97
C THR A 89 22.22 7.89 -6.52
N GLU A 90 23.35 7.33 -6.95
CA GLU A 90 23.77 5.99 -6.50
C GLU A 90 23.90 5.94 -5.00
N ARG A 91 24.45 6.99 -4.38
CA ARG A 91 24.61 7.07 -2.93
C ARG A 91 23.25 7.03 -2.22
N PHE A 92 22.26 7.78 -2.75
CA PHE A 92 20.89 7.77 -2.22
C PHE A 92 20.30 6.37 -2.29
N LEU A 93 20.43 5.69 -3.43
CA LEU A 93 19.91 4.33 -3.61
C LEU A 93 20.56 3.36 -2.62
N GLU A 94 21.87 3.44 -2.42
CA GLU A 94 22.58 2.59 -1.47
C GLU A 94 22.12 2.83 -0.04
N GLN A 95 21.95 4.09 0.36
CA GLN A 95 21.49 4.44 1.69
C GLN A 95 20.07 3.89 1.94
N MET A 96 19.18 4.08 0.99
CA MET A 96 17.80 3.60 1.11
C MET A 96 17.73 2.08 1.16
N ALA A 97 18.49 1.40 0.31
CA ALA A 97 18.47 -0.06 0.22
C ALA A 97 19.09 -0.74 1.44
N GLY A 98 20.10 -0.12 2.05
CA GLY A 98 20.82 -0.67 3.19
C GLY A 98 20.08 -0.57 4.52
N GLY A 99 18.98 0.16 4.55
CA GLY A 99 18.25 0.42 5.79
C GLY A 99 18.68 1.71 6.45
N ILE A 100 17.72 2.41 7.05
CA ILE A 100 17.93 3.73 7.66
C ILE A 100 17.35 3.72 9.06
N ARG A 101 18.08 4.29 10.01
CA ARG A 101 17.56 4.48 11.36
C ARG A 101 16.61 5.65 11.37
N LEU A 102 15.42 5.43 11.96
CA LEU A 102 14.39 6.44 12.12
C LEU A 102 14.24 6.77 13.60
N PRO A 103 14.95 7.82 14.09
CA PRO A 103 14.93 8.14 15.52
C PRO A 103 13.53 8.46 16.05
N GLU A 104 12.66 9.07 15.23
CA GLU A 104 11.29 9.43 15.60
C GLU A 104 10.45 8.20 15.97
N LEU A 105 10.78 7.05 15.42
CA LEU A 105 10.09 5.78 15.68
C LEU A 105 10.91 4.82 16.53
N ASP A 106 12.14 5.24 16.90
CA ASP A 106 13.13 4.40 17.60
C ASP A 106 13.29 3.03 16.93
N GLN A 107 13.32 3.03 15.59
CA GLN A 107 13.45 1.81 14.78
C GLN A 107 14.33 2.05 13.56
N GLY A 108 14.96 0.98 13.09
CA GLY A 108 15.63 0.97 11.80
C GLY A 108 14.75 0.34 10.74
N THR A 109 14.93 0.75 9.48
CA THR A 109 14.22 0.11 8.37
C THR A 109 15.00 -1.12 7.93
N ARG A 110 14.27 -2.14 7.47
CA ARG A 110 14.89 -3.35 6.92
C ARG A 110 15.55 -3.03 5.58
N PRO A 111 16.61 -3.76 5.21
CA PRO A 111 17.12 -3.67 3.85
C PRO A 111 15.99 -3.89 2.84
N CYS A 112 16.02 -3.16 1.75
CA CYS A 112 14.95 -3.20 0.76
C CYS A 112 15.52 -3.02 -0.64
N LYS A 113 14.68 -3.27 -1.65
CA LYS A 113 15.08 -3.12 -3.04
C LYS A 113 14.70 -1.73 -3.54
N VAL A 114 15.67 -1.00 -4.07
CA VAL A 114 15.47 0.36 -4.58
C VAL A 114 16.09 0.45 -5.96
N LYS A 115 15.37 1.08 -6.90
CA LYS A 115 15.83 1.20 -8.29
C LYS A 115 15.47 2.58 -8.83
N LYS A 116 16.43 3.22 -9.52
CA LYS A 116 16.16 4.48 -10.21
C LYS A 116 15.24 4.23 -11.41
N VAL A 117 14.21 5.06 -11.54
CA VAL A 117 13.24 5.00 -12.66
C VAL A 117 13.43 6.18 -13.58
N GLU A 118 13.55 7.38 -13.01
CA GLU A 118 13.80 8.63 -13.75
C GLU A 118 14.74 9.48 -12.91
N ARG A 119 15.09 10.66 -13.40
CA ARG A 119 16.06 11.55 -12.73
C ARG A 119 15.69 11.80 -11.25
N ASN A 120 14.42 12.07 -10.99
CA ASN A 120 13.93 12.40 -9.63
C ASN A 120 12.98 11.34 -9.09
N THR A 121 12.94 10.15 -9.69
CA THR A 121 11.96 9.11 -9.37
C THR A 121 12.65 7.77 -9.19
N PHE A 122 12.23 7.04 -8.16
CA PHE A 122 12.73 5.69 -7.92
C PHE A 122 11.59 4.76 -7.54
N SER A 123 11.82 3.45 -7.69
CA SER A 123 10.91 2.43 -7.16
C SER A 123 11.52 1.84 -5.89
N ILE A 124 10.67 1.47 -4.95
CA ILE A 124 11.09 0.84 -3.70
C ILE A 124 10.13 -0.28 -3.33
N ILE A 125 10.67 -1.43 -2.94
CA ILE A 125 9.89 -2.58 -2.50
C ILE A 125 10.15 -2.80 -1.02
N LEU A 126 9.10 -2.67 -0.21
CA LEU A 126 9.16 -2.82 1.24
C LEU A 126 8.42 -4.07 1.70
N THR A 127 8.95 -4.72 2.74
CA THR A 127 8.26 -5.79 3.46
C THR A 127 7.81 -5.34 4.85
N GLN A 128 8.01 -4.08 5.16
CA GLN A 128 7.77 -3.45 6.44
C GLN A 128 6.83 -2.26 6.26
N GLY A 129 5.95 -2.02 7.21
CA GLY A 129 4.97 -0.95 7.12
C GLY A 129 5.02 0.01 8.29
N LEU A 130 6.15 0.67 8.51
CA LEU A 130 6.27 1.69 9.55
C LEU A 130 5.51 2.96 9.17
N ASN A 131 5.07 3.70 10.17
CA ASN A 131 4.34 4.96 9.97
C ASN A 131 5.12 5.91 9.07
N ARG A 132 4.57 6.27 7.91
CA ARG A 132 5.14 7.18 6.93
C ARG A 132 6.61 6.86 6.59
N GLN A 133 6.91 5.57 6.50
CA GLN A 133 8.28 5.06 6.40
C GLN A 133 9.08 5.68 5.25
N ILE A 134 8.54 5.67 4.04
CA ILE A 134 9.28 6.17 2.87
C ILE A 134 9.58 7.66 3.01
N ARG A 135 8.61 8.44 3.49
CA ARG A 135 8.80 9.89 3.70
C ARG A 135 9.87 10.17 4.74
N ARG A 136 9.88 9.41 5.84
CA ARG A 136 10.90 9.54 6.87
C ARG A 136 12.28 9.12 6.39
N MET A 137 12.34 8.04 5.59
CA MET A 137 13.61 7.59 4.98
C MET A 137 14.20 8.67 4.07
N CYS A 138 13.36 9.26 3.22
CA CYS A 138 13.80 10.32 2.32
C CYS A 138 14.28 11.56 3.09
N GLU A 139 13.56 11.96 4.12
CA GLU A 139 13.97 13.10 4.97
C GLU A 139 15.32 12.83 5.63
N ALA A 140 15.54 11.61 6.12
CA ALA A 140 16.82 11.21 6.72
C ALA A 140 17.97 11.28 5.69
N CYS A 141 17.68 11.12 4.41
CA CYS A 141 18.65 11.25 3.33
C CYS A 141 18.73 12.68 2.76
N GLY A 142 18.01 13.64 3.36
CA GLY A 142 18.08 15.04 2.98
C GLY A 142 17.19 15.43 1.80
N CYS A 143 16.14 14.68 1.50
CA CYS A 143 15.22 15.03 0.43
C CYS A 143 13.76 14.93 0.88
N GLN A 144 12.87 15.52 0.08
CA GLN A 144 11.43 15.54 0.35
C GLN A 144 10.69 14.76 -0.72
N VAL A 145 9.66 14.02 -0.32
CA VAL A 145 8.80 13.30 -1.25
C VAL A 145 7.81 14.29 -1.87
N LYS A 146 7.80 14.36 -3.21
CA LYS A 146 6.86 15.19 -3.96
C LYS A 146 5.63 14.40 -4.38
N ARG A 147 5.80 13.11 -4.68
CA ARG A 147 4.69 12.22 -5.03
C ARG A 147 5.04 10.81 -4.61
N LEU A 148 4.05 10.10 -4.04
CA LEU A 148 4.22 8.72 -3.63
C LEU A 148 3.01 7.93 -4.08
N VAL A 149 3.25 6.90 -4.92
CA VAL A 149 2.20 6.07 -5.50
C VAL A 149 2.51 4.61 -5.21
N ARG A 150 1.61 3.92 -4.52
CA ARG A 150 1.75 2.47 -4.34
C ARG A 150 1.23 1.76 -5.58
N VAL A 151 2.06 0.96 -6.20
CA VAL A 151 1.74 0.33 -7.49
C VAL A 151 1.54 -1.18 -7.39
N ARG A 152 1.90 -1.79 -6.26
CA ARG A 152 1.76 -3.23 -6.09
C ARG A 152 1.63 -3.60 -4.61
N ILE A 153 0.75 -4.56 -4.34
CA ILE A 153 0.63 -5.24 -3.03
C ILE A 153 0.68 -6.72 -3.33
N MET A 154 1.75 -7.39 -2.89
CA MET A 154 2.00 -8.81 -3.17
C MET A 154 1.94 -9.07 -4.70
N ASN A 155 0.97 -9.83 -5.19
CA ASN A 155 0.80 -10.08 -6.63
C ASN A 155 -0.18 -9.14 -7.33
N ILE A 156 -0.90 -8.31 -6.57
CA ILE A 156 -1.91 -7.39 -7.11
C ILE A 156 -1.24 -6.10 -7.56
N ARG A 157 -1.43 -5.75 -8.84
CA ARG A 157 -0.82 -4.56 -9.45
C ARG A 157 -1.87 -3.50 -9.76
N LEU A 158 -1.48 -2.25 -9.63
CA LEU A 158 -2.30 -1.10 -10.02
C LEU A 158 -2.56 -1.10 -11.52
N GLY A 159 -1.52 -1.39 -12.30
CA GLY A 159 -1.62 -1.42 -13.77
C GLY A 159 -2.14 -0.11 -14.34
N ASN A 160 -3.10 -0.21 -15.24
CA ASN A 160 -3.69 0.93 -15.94
C ASN A 160 -4.93 1.50 -15.25
N LEU A 161 -5.18 1.11 -14.01
CA LEU A 161 -6.35 1.58 -13.27
C LEU A 161 -6.26 3.10 -13.06
N ARG A 162 -7.29 3.82 -13.51
CA ARG A 162 -7.32 5.29 -13.42
C ARG A 162 -7.45 5.76 -11.98
N THR A 163 -6.92 6.93 -11.70
CA THR A 163 -7.07 7.58 -10.39
C THR A 163 -8.54 7.71 -10.04
N GLY A 164 -8.91 7.27 -8.84
CA GLY A 164 -10.30 7.30 -8.37
C GLY A 164 -11.15 6.14 -8.82
N ALA A 165 -10.63 5.26 -9.68
CA ALA A 165 -11.37 4.10 -10.17
C ALA A 165 -11.10 2.86 -9.32
N TYR A 166 -11.94 1.86 -9.48
CA TYR A 166 -11.73 0.55 -8.85
C TYR A 166 -12.08 -0.55 -9.84
N ARG A 167 -11.56 -1.74 -9.57
CA ARG A 167 -11.92 -2.95 -10.32
C ARG A 167 -12.00 -4.13 -9.38
N GLN A 168 -12.74 -5.15 -9.77
CA GLN A 168 -12.74 -6.42 -9.06
C GLN A 168 -11.43 -7.15 -9.33
N ILE A 169 -10.89 -7.82 -8.31
CA ILE A 169 -9.74 -8.69 -8.46
C ILE A 169 -10.17 -9.90 -9.30
N THR A 170 -9.34 -10.31 -10.26
CA THR A 170 -9.64 -11.48 -11.08
C THR A 170 -9.52 -12.75 -10.25
N LYS A 171 -10.13 -13.83 -10.75
CA LYS A 171 -10.06 -15.14 -10.10
C LYS A 171 -8.61 -15.60 -9.95
N GLU A 172 -7.81 -15.43 -11.01
CA GLU A 172 -6.40 -15.82 -10.99
C GLU A 172 -5.61 -15.01 -9.97
N GLU A 173 -5.85 -13.70 -9.90
CA GLU A 173 -5.21 -12.84 -8.90
C GLU A 173 -5.57 -13.28 -7.49
N TYR A 174 -6.83 -13.59 -7.25
CA TYR A 174 -7.33 -14.01 -5.95
C TYR A 174 -6.71 -15.35 -5.52
N GLU A 175 -6.66 -16.30 -6.43
CA GLU A 175 -6.08 -17.63 -6.16
C GLU A 175 -4.58 -17.53 -5.85
N GLU A 176 -3.86 -16.70 -6.60
CA GLU A 176 -2.43 -16.47 -6.36
C GLU A 176 -2.22 -15.76 -5.02
N LEU A 177 -3.04 -14.75 -4.71
CA LEU A 177 -2.96 -14.02 -3.45
C LEU A 177 -3.19 -14.96 -2.26
N THR A 178 -4.23 -15.77 -2.30
CA THR A 178 -4.55 -16.70 -1.22
C THR A 178 -3.47 -17.75 -1.06
N GLY A 179 -2.85 -18.18 -2.16
CA GLY A 179 -1.70 -19.09 -2.12
C GLY A 179 -0.51 -18.47 -1.40
N LEU A 180 -0.19 -17.22 -1.72
CA LEU A 180 0.90 -16.49 -1.08
C LEU A 180 0.63 -16.28 0.42
N LEU A 181 -0.60 -15.99 0.79
CA LEU A 181 -0.98 -15.80 2.19
C LEU A 181 -0.89 -17.10 2.98
N LYS A 182 -1.26 -18.22 2.37
CA LYS A 182 -1.16 -19.54 2.97
C LYS A 182 0.31 -19.91 3.24
N ASP A 183 1.18 -19.69 2.27
CA ASP A 183 2.61 -19.97 2.41
C ASP A 183 3.23 -19.10 3.51
N SER A 184 2.87 -17.83 3.55
CA SER A 184 3.34 -16.92 4.60
C SER A 184 2.90 -17.37 5.99
N SER A 185 1.66 -17.85 6.12
CA SER A 185 1.12 -18.33 7.39
C SER A 185 1.85 -19.55 7.90
N SER A 186 2.35 -20.42 7.01
CA SER A 186 3.07 -21.63 7.41
C SER A 186 4.48 -21.34 7.92
N LEU A 187 5.00 -20.15 7.65
CA LEU A 187 6.33 -19.72 8.07
C LEU A 187 6.32 -18.94 9.39
N SER A 188 5.16 -18.61 9.89
CA SER A 188 5.03 -17.82 11.14
C SER A 188 4.89 -18.67 12.38
#